data_77fb0010e4026d160409e58bed2ecb2c
#
_entry.id   77fb0010e4026d160409e58bed2ecb2c
#
_cell.length_a   1.000
_cell.length_b   1.000
_cell.length_c   1.000
_cell.angle_alpha   90.00
_cell.angle_beta   90.00
_cell.angle_gamma   90.00
#
_symmetry.space_group_name_H-M   'P 1'
#
loop_
_entity.id
_entity.type
_entity.pdbx_description
1 polymer ?
#
loop_
_entity_poly.entity_id
_entity_poly.type
_entity_poly.pdbx_seq_one_letter_code
_entity_poly.pdbx_strand_id
1 'polypeptide(L)'
;MDSHRGLMLIDSDMRRRAAVCHELAGSGIHVEPFEDTGEIKQRWPRSGIILAEDADGNISNLIEHMTDAGCWLPVIAFSEHPNTPQVVHAIMDGAVDYIEWPAVASDIAATLADVDSNSAKIGSMRLREARARSRVQKLTRREREVLAGVAAGLSNRLIGEKLSISPRTVEIHRANMLNKMGANHTSEAIRIAIEAALIV
;
A
#
# COMPACT_ATOMS: atom_id res chain seq x y z
N MET A 1 -7.04 -6.17 27.12
CA MET A 1 -7.77 -5.38 26.10
C MET A 1 -7.61 -6.17 24.81
N ASP A 2 -8.57 -7.04 24.53
CA ASP A 2 -8.57 -7.88 23.33
C ASP A 2 -8.80 -6.98 22.12
N SER A 3 -7.74 -6.68 21.42
CA SER A 3 -7.79 -6.08 20.10
C SER A 3 -8.27 -7.18 19.13
N HIS A 4 -9.58 -7.31 18.94
CA HIS A 4 -10.15 -8.12 17.88
C HIS A 4 -9.69 -7.47 16.56
N ARG A 5 -8.59 -7.97 16.02
CA ARG A 5 -8.12 -7.52 14.70
C ARG A 5 -9.02 -8.15 13.66
N GLY A 6 -9.69 -7.29 12.88
CA GLY A 6 -10.55 -7.73 11.79
C GLY A 6 -9.73 -8.38 10.68
N LEU A 7 -10.22 -9.49 10.15
CA LEU A 7 -9.76 -10.10 8.92
C LEU A 7 -10.67 -9.64 7.78
N MET A 8 -10.15 -8.87 6.84
CA MET A 8 -10.87 -8.48 5.63
C MET A 8 -10.66 -9.57 4.57
N LEU A 9 -11.72 -10.28 4.23
CA LEU A 9 -11.69 -11.33 3.20
C LEU A 9 -12.15 -10.74 1.86
N ILE A 10 -11.27 -10.72 0.87
CA ILE A 10 -11.59 -10.28 -0.51
C ILE A 10 -11.55 -11.49 -1.43
N ASP A 11 -12.69 -11.84 -2.00
CA ASP A 11 -12.84 -13.00 -2.87
C ASP A 11 -14.08 -12.81 -3.77
N SER A 12 -13.94 -13.01 -5.05
CA SER A 12 -15.04 -12.87 -6.02
C SER A 12 -16.07 -14.01 -5.93
N ASP A 13 -15.66 -15.20 -5.45
CA ASP A 13 -16.55 -16.36 -5.29
C ASP A 13 -17.32 -16.32 -3.98
N MET A 14 -18.63 -16.10 -4.06
CA MET A 14 -19.53 -16.05 -2.91
C MET A 14 -19.54 -17.35 -2.09
N ARG A 15 -19.38 -18.53 -2.74
CA ARG A 15 -19.40 -19.82 -2.04
C ARG A 15 -18.14 -19.99 -1.22
N ARG A 16 -16.98 -19.63 -1.81
CA ARG A 16 -15.69 -19.70 -1.12
C ARG A 16 -15.63 -18.68 0.01
N ARG A 17 -16.11 -17.42 -0.20
CA ARG A 17 -16.28 -16.44 0.90
C ARG A 17 -17.09 -17.02 2.07
N ALA A 18 -18.24 -17.65 1.77
CA ALA A 18 -19.07 -18.27 2.81
C ALA A 18 -18.35 -19.43 3.51
N ALA A 19 -17.60 -20.26 2.76
CA ALA A 19 -16.82 -21.36 3.33
C ALA A 19 -15.70 -20.87 4.27
N VAL A 20 -14.96 -19.83 3.89
CA VAL A 20 -13.93 -19.21 4.74
C VAL A 20 -14.55 -18.62 6.01
N CYS A 21 -15.65 -17.89 5.89
CA CYS A 21 -16.37 -17.35 7.04
C CYS A 21 -16.88 -18.46 7.96
N HIS A 22 -17.37 -19.58 7.42
CA HIS A 22 -17.84 -20.73 8.19
C HIS A 22 -16.69 -21.42 8.93
N GLU A 23 -15.55 -21.66 8.23
CA GLU A 23 -14.37 -22.28 8.84
C GLU A 23 -13.83 -21.48 10.03
N LEU A 24 -13.84 -20.15 9.90
CA LEU A 24 -13.37 -19.25 10.95
C LEU A 24 -14.43 -18.94 12.02
N ALA A 25 -15.67 -19.44 11.86
CA ALA A 25 -16.71 -19.25 12.84
C ALA A 25 -16.33 -19.92 14.16
N GLY A 26 -16.36 -19.17 15.27
CA GLY A 26 -15.99 -19.67 16.60
C GLY A 26 -14.49 -19.67 16.90
N SER A 27 -13.60 -19.32 15.94
CA SER A 27 -12.16 -19.20 16.17
C SER A 27 -11.75 -17.93 16.93
N GLY A 28 -12.68 -17.00 17.14
CA GLY A 28 -12.40 -15.67 17.72
C GLY A 28 -11.88 -14.64 16.69
N ILE A 29 -11.76 -15.03 15.42
CA ILE A 29 -11.39 -14.14 14.33
C ILE A 29 -12.66 -13.50 13.76
N HIS A 30 -12.72 -12.17 13.76
CA HIS A 30 -13.82 -11.44 13.12
C HIS A 30 -13.52 -11.25 11.64
N VAL A 31 -14.33 -11.88 10.77
CA VAL A 31 -14.19 -11.82 9.32
C VAL A 31 -15.19 -10.83 8.74
N GLU A 32 -14.69 -9.86 7.96
CA GLU A 32 -15.49 -8.93 7.17
C GLU A 32 -15.31 -9.28 5.67
N PRO A 33 -16.33 -9.87 5.01
CA PRO A 33 -16.22 -10.30 3.63
C PRO A 33 -16.49 -9.15 2.64
N PHE A 34 -15.71 -9.09 1.57
CA PHE A 34 -15.82 -8.18 0.44
C PHE A 34 -15.82 -8.98 -0.87
N GLU A 35 -16.61 -8.54 -1.85
CA GLU A 35 -16.62 -9.16 -3.16
C GLU A 35 -15.38 -8.79 -3.99
N ASP A 36 -14.96 -7.53 -3.90
CA ASP A 36 -13.81 -7.02 -4.63
C ASP A 36 -13.09 -5.89 -3.88
N THR A 37 -11.99 -5.42 -4.46
CA THR A 37 -11.23 -4.28 -3.93
C THR A 37 -11.99 -2.96 -4.02
N GLY A 38 -13.02 -2.83 -4.84
CA GLY A 38 -13.84 -1.64 -4.99
C GLY A 38 -14.66 -1.35 -3.74
N GLU A 39 -15.14 -2.39 -3.07
CA GLU A 39 -15.90 -2.25 -1.82
C GLU A 39 -15.02 -1.74 -0.68
N ILE A 40 -13.85 -2.35 -0.45
CA ILE A 40 -12.95 -1.93 0.63
C ILE A 40 -12.35 -0.54 0.40
N LYS A 41 -12.19 -0.12 -0.87
CA LYS A 41 -11.70 1.22 -1.25
C LYS A 41 -12.57 2.35 -0.73
N GLN A 42 -13.88 2.14 -0.58
CA GLN A 42 -14.79 3.18 -0.11
C GLN A 42 -14.45 3.60 1.33
N ARG A 43 -13.89 2.68 2.13
CA ARG A 43 -13.51 2.94 3.51
C ARG A 43 -12.39 2.02 3.97
N TRP A 44 -11.15 2.37 3.64
CA TRP A 44 -9.99 1.63 4.12
C TRP A 44 -10.00 1.46 5.64
N PRO A 45 -9.90 0.22 6.15
CA PRO A 45 -9.71 -0.02 7.58
C PRO A 45 -8.40 0.59 8.09
N ARG A 46 -8.39 0.98 9.35
CA ARG A 46 -7.19 1.54 9.99
C ARG A 46 -6.21 0.47 10.49
N SER A 47 -6.69 -0.73 10.70
CA SER A 47 -5.93 -1.88 11.21
C SER A 47 -6.61 -3.18 10.80
N GLY A 48 -5.86 -4.27 10.82
CA GLY A 48 -6.31 -5.61 10.49
C GLY A 48 -5.41 -6.25 9.44
N ILE A 49 -5.80 -7.40 8.94
CA ILE A 49 -5.10 -8.17 7.90
C ILE A 49 -6.08 -8.39 6.75
N ILE A 50 -5.61 -8.31 5.53
CA ILE A 50 -6.39 -8.63 4.34
C ILE A 50 -6.03 -10.05 3.91
N LEU A 51 -7.01 -10.90 3.75
CA LEU A 51 -6.92 -12.20 3.10
C LEU A 51 -7.56 -12.05 1.72
N ALA A 52 -6.77 -12.09 0.66
CA ALA A 52 -7.23 -11.82 -0.70
C ALA A 52 -7.00 -13.00 -1.64
N GLU A 53 -8.04 -13.34 -2.42
CA GLU A 53 -7.91 -14.31 -3.50
C GLU A 53 -6.84 -13.85 -4.51
N ASP A 54 -5.91 -14.75 -4.83
CA ASP A 54 -4.86 -14.51 -5.82
C ASP A 54 -5.34 -14.98 -7.20
N ALA A 55 -6.16 -14.14 -7.85
CA ALA A 55 -6.64 -14.33 -9.20
C ALA A 55 -6.43 -13.04 -10.01
N ASP A 56 -6.09 -13.18 -11.29
CA ASP A 56 -6.10 -12.11 -12.30
C ASP A 56 -5.41 -10.78 -11.91
N GLY A 57 -4.34 -10.85 -11.14
CA GLY A 57 -3.60 -9.66 -10.71
C GLY A 57 -4.27 -8.90 -9.55
N ASN A 58 -5.21 -9.51 -8.83
CA ASN A 58 -5.90 -8.90 -7.70
C ASN A 58 -4.94 -8.38 -6.62
N ILE A 59 -3.86 -9.11 -6.31
CA ILE A 59 -2.89 -8.70 -5.29
C ILE A 59 -2.18 -7.41 -5.70
N SER A 60 -1.67 -7.34 -6.92
CA SER A 60 -1.01 -6.15 -7.46
C SER A 60 -1.94 -4.93 -7.43
N ASN A 61 -3.18 -5.09 -7.92
CA ASN A 61 -4.20 -4.05 -7.91
C ASN A 61 -4.54 -3.56 -6.49
N LEU A 62 -4.66 -4.48 -5.54
CA LEU A 62 -4.94 -4.17 -4.14
C LEU A 62 -3.81 -3.34 -3.52
N ILE A 63 -2.56 -3.74 -3.75
CA ILE A 63 -1.37 -3.02 -3.26
C ILE A 63 -1.28 -1.63 -3.89
N GLU A 64 -1.55 -1.50 -5.19
CA GLU A 64 -1.58 -0.20 -5.89
C GLU A 64 -2.65 0.71 -5.28
N HIS A 65 -3.87 0.22 -5.08
CA HIS A 65 -4.95 0.99 -4.48
C HIS A 65 -4.67 1.43 -3.04
N MET A 66 -4.03 0.58 -2.22
CA MET A 66 -3.58 0.97 -0.88
C MET A 66 -2.51 2.07 -0.96
N THR A 67 -1.58 1.95 -1.91
CA THR A 67 -0.53 2.94 -2.14
C THR A 67 -1.12 4.29 -2.53
N ASP A 68 -2.07 4.31 -3.46
CA ASP A 68 -2.77 5.52 -3.90
C ASP A 68 -3.53 6.20 -2.76
N ALA A 69 -4.16 5.40 -1.90
CA ALA A 69 -4.84 5.88 -0.71
C ALA A 69 -3.88 6.33 0.41
N GLY A 70 -2.58 6.04 0.31
CA GLY A 70 -1.60 6.32 1.35
C GLY A 70 -1.82 5.50 2.62
N CYS A 71 -2.38 4.30 2.49
CA CYS A 71 -2.55 3.33 3.55
C CYS A 71 -1.71 2.08 3.28
N TRP A 72 -1.55 1.25 4.30
CA TRP A 72 -0.96 -0.06 4.18
C TRP A 72 -1.53 -1.00 5.23
N LEU A 73 -1.93 -2.18 4.79
CA LEU A 73 -2.33 -3.31 5.62
C LEU A 73 -1.58 -4.56 5.12
N PRO A 74 -1.20 -5.49 5.99
CA PRO A 74 -0.62 -6.75 5.55
C PRO A 74 -1.65 -7.53 4.71
N VAL A 75 -1.21 -8.02 3.56
CA VAL A 75 -2.01 -8.82 2.64
C VAL A 75 -1.48 -10.24 2.64
N ILE A 76 -2.33 -11.21 2.96
CA ILE A 76 -2.09 -12.63 2.78
C ILE A 76 -2.85 -13.02 1.50
N ALA A 77 -2.14 -13.57 0.54
CA ALA A 77 -2.76 -14.10 -0.68
C ALA A 77 -3.26 -15.53 -0.44
N PHE A 78 -4.29 -15.96 -1.16
CA PHE A 78 -4.72 -17.35 -1.13
C PHE A 78 -5.29 -17.81 -2.47
N SER A 79 -5.20 -19.11 -2.76
CA SER A 79 -5.93 -19.76 -3.84
C SER A 79 -6.16 -21.25 -3.53
N GLU A 80 -7.04 -21.91 -4.30
CA GLU A 80 -7.34 -23.34 -4.12
C GLU A 80 -6.25 -24.26 -4.66
N HIS A 81 -5.53 -23.84 -5.70
CA HIS A 81 -4.50 -24.65 -6.36
C HIS A 81 -3.30 -23.78 -6.73
N PRO A 82 -2.55 -23.27 -5.72
CA PRO A 82 -1.40 -22.43 -6.01
C PRO A 82 -0.27 -23.22 -6.68
N ASN A 83 0.40 -22.57 -7.63
CA ASN A 83 1.68 -23.05 -8.13
C ASN A 83 2.81 -22.15 -7.66
N THR A 84 4.03 -22.68 -7.66
CA THR A 84 5.19 -21.92 -7.18
C THR A 84 5.39 -20.56 -7.86
N PRO A 85 5.28 -20.41 -9.19
CA PRO A 85 5.36 -19.11 -9.84
C PRO A 85 4.30 -18.12 -9.34
N GLN A 86 3.06 -18.57 -9.17
CA GLN A 86 1.96 -17.75 -8.67
C GLN A 86 2.24 -17.23 -7.26
N VAL A 87 2.65 -18.11 -6.34
CA VAL A 87 3.04 -17.72 -4.97
C VAL A 87 4.17 -16.68 -4.99
N VAL A 88 5.21 -16.92 -5.79
CA VAL A 88 6.34 -16.00 -5.92
C VAL A 88 5.87 -14.63 -6.45
N HIS A 89 5.00 -14.60 -7.45
CA HIS A 89 4.47 -13.35 -7.98
C HIS A 89 3.65 -12.58 -6.93
N ALA A 90 2.75 -13.26 -6.21
CA ALA A 90 1.97 -12.62 -5.15
C ALA A 90 2.86 -11.96 -4.07
N ILE A 91 3.93 -12.67 -3.65
CA ILE A 91 4.90 -12.12 -2.69
C ILE A 91 5.67 -10.93 -3.30
N MET A 92 6.10 -11.01 -4.55
CA MET A 92 6.79 -9.90 -5.24
C MET A 92 5.88 -8.69 -5.42
N ASP A 93 4.59 -8.90 -5.66
CA ASP A 93 3.57 -7.86 -5.76
C ASP A 93 3.27 -7.19 -4.41
N GLY A 94 3.63 -7.84 -3.31
CA GLY A 94 3.59 -7.22 -1.97
C GLY A 94 2.76 -7.97 -0.93
N ALA A 95 2.26 -9.17 -1.24
CA ALA A 95 1.72 -10.06 -0.21
C ALA A 95 2.81 -10.41 0.81
N VAL A 96 2.44 -10.53 2.08
CA VAL A 96 3.36 -10.87 3.16
C VAL A 96 3.42 -12.36 3.43
N ASP A 97 2.38 -13.09 3.01
CA ASP A 97 2.28 -14.54 3.13
C ASP A 97 1.28 -15.11 2.13
N TYR A 98 1.19 -16.44 2.06
CA TYR A 98 0.31 -17.16 1.12
C TYR A 98 -0.32 -18.38 1.79
N ILE A 99 -1.62 -18.59 1.59
CA ILE A 99 -2.37 -19.73 2.12
C ILE A 99 -2.97 -20.53 0.96
N GLU A 100 -2.79 -21.87 0.95
CA GLU A 100 -3.53 -22.77 0.08
C GLU A 100 -4.89 -23.06 0.71
N TRP A 101 -5.97 -22.84 -0.04
CA TRP A 101 -7.32 -23.17 0.37
C TRP A 101 -7.76 -24.52 -0.24
N PRO A 102 -8.47 -25.40 0.50
CA PRO A 102 -9.01 -25.22 1.83
C PRO A 102 -7.96 -25.37 2.95
N ALA A 103 -8.02 -24.50 3.94
CA ALA A 103 -7.15 -24.50 5.12
C ALA A 103 -8.00 -24.58 6.38
N VAL A 104 -7.50 -25.24 7.41
CA VAL A 104 -8.20 -25.32 8.69
C VAL A 104 -8.00 -24.06 9.52
N ALA A 105 -8.97 -23.74 10.37
CA ALA A 105 -8.96 -22.50 11.16
C ALA A 105 -7.68 -22.32 12.00
N SER A 106 -7.07 -23.40 12.52
CA SER A 106 -5.83 -23.34 13.28
C SER A 106 -4.65 -22.83 12.47
N ASP A 107 -4.54 -23.23 11.19
CA ASP A 107 -3.43 -22.87 10.31
C ASP A 107 -3.58 -21.40 9.86
N ILE A 108 -4.81 -21.00 9.55
CA ILE A 108 -5.13 -19.60 9.26
C ILE A 108 -4.79 -18.73 10.47
N ALA A 109 -5.22 -19.13 11.68
CA ALA A 109 -4.93 -18.40 12.91
C ALA A 109 -3.43 -18.30 13.21
N ALA A 110 -2.65 -19.35 12.96
CA ALA A 110 -1.20 -19.34 13.12
C ALA A 110 -0.55 -18.34 12.15
N THR A 111 -0.92 -18.39 10.86
CA THR A 111 -0.43 -17.44 9.84
C THR A 111 -0.78 -16.00 10.20
N LEU A 112 -2.01 -15.74 10.64
CA LEU A 112 -2.42 -14.40 11.08
C LEU A 112 -1.60 -13.91 12.28
N ALA A 113 -1.28 -14.78 13.25
CA ALA A 113 -0.47 -14.43 14.41
C ALA A 113 0.98 -14.11 14.00
N ASP A 114 1.56 -14.89 13.10
CA ASP A 114 2.91 -14.67 12.58
C ASP A 114 3.01 -13.37 11.79
N VAL A 115 2.06 -13.12 10.89
CA VAL A 115 1.96 -11.85 10.15
C VAL A 115 1.80 -10.68 11.10
N ASP A 116 0.99 -10.81 12.14
CA ASP A 116 0.78 -9.76 13.12
C ASP A 116 2.03 -9.41 13.91
N SER A 117 2.77 -10.43 14.36
CA SER A 117 4.03 -10.25 15.12
C SER A 117 5.11 -9.57 14.27
N ASN A 118 5.17 -9.88 12.98
CA ASN A 118 6.16 -9.36 12.03
C ASN A 118 5.74 -8.04 11.38
N SER A 119 4.43 -7.80 11.23
CA SER A 119 3.88 -6.64 10.51
C SER A 119 4.17 -5.31 11.21
N ALA A 120 4.38 -5.28 12.51
CA ALA A 120 4.67 -4.04 13.23
C ALA A 120 5.95 -3.34 12.75
N LYS A 121 6.98 -4.09 12.36
CA LYS A 121 8.23 -3.55 11.82
C LYS A 121 8.13 -3.22 10.33
N ILE A 122 7.60 -4.15 9.54
CA ILE A 122 7.45 -3.99 8.09
C ILE A 122 6.37 -2.94 7.79
N GLY A 123 5.26 -2.95 8.52
CA GLY A 123 4.13 -2.06 8.32
C GLY A 123 4.46 -0.60 8.50
N SER A 124 5.30 -0.24 9.49
CA SER A 124 5.69 1.16 9.68
C SER A 124 6.53 1.71 8.51
N MET A 125 7.32 0.87 7.87
CA MET A 125 8.12 1.24 6.70
C MET A 125 7.24 1.31 5.44
N ARG A 126 6.44 0.27 5.18
CA ARG A 126 5.52 0.21 4.04
C ARG A 126 4.46 1.32 4.09
N LEU A 127 3.92 1.61 5.27
CA LEU A 127 2.96 2.71 5.43
C LEU A 127 3.60 4.08 5.15
N ARG A 128 4.86 4.30 5.57
CA ARG A 128 5.60 5.53 5.23
C ARG A 128 5.83 5.63 3.72
N GLU A 129 6.27 4.54 3.10
CA GLU A 129 6.47 4.46 1.66
C GLU A 129 5.16 4.74 0.89
N ALA A 130 4.05 4.07 1.23
CA ALA A 130 2.75 4.26 0.61
C ALA A 130 2.26 5.72 0.74
N ARG A 131 2.37 6.31 1.94
CA ARG A 131 2.03 7.72 2.16
C ARG A 131 2.91 8.68 1.37
N ALA A 132 4.19 8.39 1.28
CA ALA A 132 5.13 9.19 0.51
C ALA A 132 4.81 9.12 -0.99
N ARG A 133 4.57 7.93 -1.53
CA ARG A 133 4.15 7.73 -2.94
C ARG A 133 2.85 8.47 -3.25
N SER A 134 1.82 8.30 -2.43
CA SER A 134 0.53 9.00 -2.59
C SER A 134 0.69 10.53 -2.63
N ARG A 135 1.57 11.10 -1.80
CA ARG A 135 1.86 12.55 -1.82
C ARG A 135 2.54 12.98 -3.11
N VAL A 136 3.49 12.20 -3.60
CA VAL A 136 4.23 12.52 -4.82
C VAL A 136 3.39 12.33 -6.07
N GLN A 137 2.47 11.38 -6.10
CA GLN A 137 1.52 11.19 -7.20
C GLN A 137 0.64 12.41 -7.46
N LYS A 138 0.32 13.20 -6.42
CA LYS A 138 -0.44 14.47 -6.54
C LYS A 138 0.32 15.59 -7.26
N LEU A 139 1.62 15.43 -7.48
CA LEU A 139 2.42 16.43 -8.16
C LEU A 139 2.17 16.38 -9.67
N THR A 140 2.04 17.56 -10.27
CA THR A 140 2.08 17.72 -11.73
C THR A 140 3.47 17.38 -12.26
N ARG A 141 3.58 17.16 -13.56
CA ARG A 141 4.86 16.94 -14.22
C ARG A 141 5.89 18.05 -13.89
N ARG A 142 5.48 19.31 -13.94
CA ARG A 142 6.36 20.46 -13.63
C ARG A 142 6.80 20.52 -12.17
N GLU A 143 5.92 20.18 -11.26
CA GLU A 143 6.27 20.11 -9.82
C GLU A 143 7.25 18.96 -9.54
N ARG A 144 7.15 17.83 -10.24
CA ARG A 144 8.12 16.71 -10.16
C ARG A 144 9.49 17.10 -10.73
N GLU A 145 9.52 17.79 -11.85
CA GLU A 145 10.76 18.31 -12.47
C GLU A 145 11.47 19.31 -11.52
N VAL A 146 10.69 20.16 -10.84
CA VAL A 146 11.23 21.09 -9.83
C VAL A 146 11.73 20.31 -8.61
N LEU A 147 10.99 19.29 -8.12
CA LEU A 147 11.41 18.44 -7.00
C LEU A 147 12.76 17.75 -7.31
N ALA A 148 12.93 17.21 -8.51
CA ALA A 148 14.18 16.59 -8.94
C ALA A 148 15.34 17.60 -8.98
N GLY A 149 15.11 18.82 -9.46
CA GLY A 149 16.11 19.88 -9.44
C GLY A 149 16.52 20.30 -8.04
N VAL A 150 15.55 20.41 -7.13
CA VAL A 150 15.76 20.74 -5.71
C VAL A 150 16.53 19.62 -5.01
N ALA A 151 16.20 18.36 -5.27
CA ALA A 151 16.89 17.20 -4.71
C ALA A 151 18.35 17.11 -5.18
N ALA A 152 18.61 17.56 -6.42
CA ALA A 152 19.97 17.70 -6.96
C ALA A 152 20.73 18.94 -6.43
N GLY A 153 20.16 19.69 -5.48
CA GLY A 153 20.80 20.88 -4.89
C GLY A 153 20.84 22.12 -5.80
N LEU A 154 20.04 22.15 -6.88
CA LEU A 154 20.03 23.26 -7.83
C LEU A 154 19.30 24.48 -7.25
N SER A 155 19.84 25.68 -7.54
CA SER A 155 19.15 26.94 -7.24
C SER A 155 17.94 27.15 -8.16
N ASN A 156 16.99 28.01 -7.76
CA ASN A 156 15.82 28.35 -8.58
C ASN A 156 16.23 28.87 -9.97
N ARG A 157 17.36 29.59 -10.06
CA ARG A 157 17.91 30.08 -11.32
C ARG A 157 18.33 28.91 -12.24
N LEU A 158 19.09 27.95 -11.70
CA LEU A 158 19.55 26.78 -12.49
C LEU A 158 18.40 25.84 -12.89
N ILE A 159 17.41 25.67 -11.99
CA ILE A 159 16.18 24.94 -12.33
C ILE A 159 15.43 25.65 -13.45
N GLY A 160 15.31 26.98 -13.37
CA GLY A 160 14.65 27.79 -14.41
C GLY A 160 15.34 27.66 -15.76
N GLU A 161 16.67 27.76 -15.82
CA GLU A 161 17.46 27.54 -17.02
C GLU A 161 17.22 26.13 -17.60
N LYS A 162 17.28 25.08 -16.76
CA LYS A 162 17.09 23.69 -17.20
C LYS A 162 15.68 23.43 -17.74
N LEU A 163 14.65 24.06 -17.15
CA LEU A 163 13.25 23.86 -17.51
C LEU A 163 12.72 24.91 -18.51
N SER A 164 13.55 25.88 -18.92
CA SER A 164 13.20 27.01 -19.80
C SER A 164 12.02 27.83 -19.24
N ILE A 165 12.05 28.14 -17.96
CA ILE A 165 11.08 29.00 -17.25
C ILE A 165 11.79 30.03 -16.36
N SER A 166 11.09 31.08 -15.96
CA SER A 166 11.66 32.08 -15.06
C SER A 166 11.93 31.54 -13.66
N PRO A 167 12.96 32.05 -12.93
CA PRO A 167 13.16 31.70 -11.51
C PRO A 167 11.94 31.96 -10.65
N ARG A 168 11.13 32.96 -10.97
CA ARG A 168 9.88 33.28 -10.29
C ARG A 168 8.84 32.20 -10.51
N THR A 169 8.76 31.64 -11.71
CA THR A 169 7.88 30.51 -12.04
C THR A 169 8.31 29.24 -11.27
N VAL A 170 9.62 29.02 -11.11
CA VAL A 170 10.15 27.92 -10.28
C VAL A 170 9.71 28.08 -8.81
N GLU A 171 9.74 29.30 -8.25
CA GLU A 171 9.26 29.54 -6.90
C GLU A 171 7.78 29.18 -6.71
N ILE A 172 6.94 29.51 -7.70
CA ILE A 172 5.51 29.16 -7.67
C ILE A 172 5.32 27.64 -7.69
N HIS A 173 5.99 26.92 -8.60
CA HIS A 173 5.92 25.47 -8.65
C HIS A 173 6.46 24.83 -7.37
N ARG A 174 7.52 25.38 -6.77
CA ARG A 174 8.08 24.93 -5.50
C ARG A 174 7.09 25.10 -4.35
N ALA A 175 6.42 26.25 -4.26
CA ALA A 175 5.39 26.47 -3.24
C ALA A 175 4.21 25.49 -3.37
N ASN A 176 3.72 25.29 -4.60
CA ASN A 176 2.65 24.34 -4.89
C ASN A 176 3.06 22.89 -4.57
N MET A 177 4.28 22.49 -4.94
CA MET A 177 4.87 21.20 -4.62
C MET A 177 4.90 20.95 -3.11
N LEU A 178 5.44 21.89 -2.32
CA LEU A 178 5.48 21.79 -0.86
C LEU A 178 4.08 21.62 -0.27
N ASN A 179 3.12 22.43 -0.72
CA ASN A 179 1.74 22.34 -0.26
C ASN A 179 1.10 20.97 -0.58
N LYS A 180 1.23 20.47 -1.81
CA LYS A 180 0.68 19.17 -2.22
C LYS A 180 1.34 18.00 -1.49
N MET A 181 2.64 18.11 -1.19
CA MET A 181 3.37 17.11 -0.41
C MET A 181 3.09 17.21 1.09
N GLY A 182 2.44 18.28 1.55
CA GLY A 182 2.25 18.56 2.99
C GLY A 182 3.58 18.73 3.71
N ALA A 183 4.56 19.35 3.02
CA ALA A 183 5.90 19.61 3.55
C ALA A 183 6.05 21.11 3.88
N ASN A 184 6.60 21.41 5.06
CA ASN A 184 6.85 22.80 5.48
C ASN A 184 8.16 23.34 4.88
N HIS A 185 9.11 22.47 4.59
CA HIS A 185 10.44 22.82 4.12
C HIS A 185 10.90 21.90 2.98
N THR A 186 11.80 22.39 2.17
CA THR A 186 12.40 21.64 1.07
C THR A 186 13.05 20.32 1.51
N SER A 187 13.75 20.31 2.64
CA SER A 187 14.38 19.11 3.19
C SER A 187 13.34 18.02 3.53
N GLU A 188 12.16 18.41 4.00
CA GLU A 188 11.06 17.49 4.25
C GLU A 188 10.51 16.92 2.94
N ALA A 189 10.34 17.75 1.90
CA ALA A 189 9.91 17.28 0.58
C ALA A 189 10.92 16.29 -0.04
N ILE A 190 12.22 16.55 0.11
CA ILE A 190 13.29 15.62 -0.34
C ILE A 190 13.20 14.30 0.43
N ARG A 191 13.03 14.33 1.77
CA ARG A 191 12.87 13.12 2.57
C ARG A 191 11.66 12.29 2.12
N ILE A 192 10.51 12.94 1.89
CA ILE A 192 9.31 12.28 1.35
C ILE A 192 9.59 11.66 -0.03
N ALA A 193 10.32 12.34 -0.90
CA ALA A 193 10.68 11.82 -2.21
C ALA A 193 11.62 10.60 -2.13
N ILE A 194 12.54 10.58 -1.17
CA ILE A 194 13.40 9.41 -0.89
C ILE A 194 12.56 8.26 -0.35
N GLU A 195 11.68 8.51 0.62
CA GLU A 195 10.77 7.49 1.19
C GLU A 195 9.83 6.89 0.11
N ALA A 196 9.46 7.67 -0.91
CA ALA A 196 8.69 7.20 -2.05
C ALA A 196 9.52 6.40 -3.08
N ALA A 197 10.81 6.18 -2.84
CA ALA A 197 11.76 5.55 -3.76
C ALA A 197 11.85 6.22 -5.14
N LEU A 198 11.67 7.55 -5.19
CA LEU A 198 11.73 8.34 -6.43
C LEU A 198 13.08 8.98 -6.68
N ILE A 199 13.91 9.04 -5.67
CA ILE A 199 15.26 9.61 -5.73
C ILE A 199 16.20 8.54 -5.16
N VAL A 200 16.91 7.89 -6.05
CA VAL A 200 18.07 7.03 -5.76
C VAL A 200 19.31 7.75 -6.27
#